data_60db4a9523898663900d5ad86f718daf
#
_entry.id   60db4a9523898663900d5ad86f718daf
#
_cell.length_a   1.000
_cell.length_b   1.000
_cell.length_c   1.000
_cell.angle_alpha   90.00
_cell.angle_beta   90.00
_cell.angle_gamma   90.00
#
_symmetry.space_group_name_H-M   'P 1'
#
loop_
_entity.id
_entity.type
_entity.pdbx_description
1 polymer ?
#
loop_
_entity_poly.entity_id
_entity_poly.type
_entity_poly.pdbx_seq_one_letter_code
_entity_poly.pdbx_strand_id
1 'polypeptide(L)'
;MSWFVKVEGRVYGPYTPQQMRAFVTEGRIAAHSQVSAERDGEWSQASEISEFSEWLGASEERPKPEKRVTPGARPANFVIIAELQPDIAAEFKTALSAYGDIEPITANTWLLRGPTTSAVLRNELSHILGRDDKLLIIDASHDRAAWFNLGREADQNIRELWSRAH
;
A
#
# COMPACT_ATOMS: atom_id res chain seq x y z
N MET A 1 18.72 -21.97 13.85
CA MET A 1 17.40 -21.83 14.47
C MET A 1 16.39 -21.59 13.37
N SER A 2 15.26 -22.25 13.45
CA SER A 2 14.16 -22.08 12.47
C SER A 2 12.96 -21.48 13.20
N TRP A 3 12.17 -20.68 12.49
CA TRP A 3 11.02 -20.01 13.04
C TRP A 3 9.75 -20.39 12.29
N PHE A 4 8.63 -20.41 12.99
CA PHE A 4 7.30 -20.64 12.46
C PHE A 4 6.42 -19.45 12.80
N VAL A 5 5.47 -19.13 11.91
CA VAL A 5 4.50 -18.07 12.10
C VAL A 5 3.10 -18.67 12.01
N LYS A 6 2.22 -18.27 12.90
CA LYS A 6 0.81 -18.68 12.89
C LYS A 6 -0.05 -17.52 12.42
N VAL A 7 -0.76 -17.76 11.32
CA VAL A 7 -1.70 -16.80 10.73
C VAL A 7 -3.05 -17.48 10.56
N GLU A 8 -4.09 -16.93 11.13
CA GLU A 8 -5.48 -17.46 11.04
C GLU A 8 -5.60 -18.96 11.38
N GLY A 9 -4.82 -19.42 12.38
CA GLY A 9 -4.81 -20.82 12.81
C GLY A 9 -3.94 -21.75 11.95
N ARG A 10 -3.32 -21.26 10.88
CA ARG A 10 -2.37 -22.00 10.02
C ARG A 10 -0.94 -21.70 10.39
N VAL A 11 -0.11 -22.75 10.39
CA VAL A 11 1.32 -22.66 10.71
C VAL A 11 2.12 -22.64 9.42
N TYR A 12 2.96 -21.63 9.27
CA TYR A 12 3.87 -21.44 8.15
C TYR A 12 5.33 -21.51 8.62
N GLY A 13 6.20 -22.08 7.82
CA GLY A 13 7.61 -22.25 8.10
C GLY A 13 8.10 -23.64 7.67
N PRO A 14 9.35 -24.02 7.96
CA PRO A 14 10.33 -23.25 8.76
C PRO A 14 10.95 -22.07 7.98
N TYR A 15 11.18 -20.96 8.68
CA TYR A 15 11.83 -19.78 8.15
C TYR A 15 13.16 -19.53 8.89
N THR A 16 14.14 -18.99 8.18
CA THR A 16 15.40 -18.57 8.80
C THR A 16 15.22 -17.23 9.53
N PRO A 17 16.09 -16.87 10.50
CA PRO A 17 16.05 -15.56 11.14
C PRO A 17 16.11 -14.38 10.15
N GLN A 18 16.87 -14.54 9.06
CA GLN A 18 16.97 -13.53 8.00
C GLN A 18 15.65 -13.31 7.26
N GLN A 19 14.93 -14.41 6.97
CA GLN A 19 13.60 -14.33 6.36
C GLN A 19 12.57 -13.70 7.32
N MET A 20 12.63 -14.06 8.61
CA MET A 20 11.75 -13.48 9.62
C MET A 20 12.00 -11.98 9.79
N ARG A 21 13.26 -11.55 9.78
CA ARG A 21 13.63 -10.13 9.80
C ARG A 21 13.09 -9.39 8.58
N ALA A 22 13.19 -9.98 7.39
CA ALA A 22 12.60 -9.42 6.18
C ALA A 22 11.07 -9.27 6.30
N PHE A 23 10.37 -10.28 6.84
CA PHE A 23 8.93 -10.24 7.05
C PHE A 23 8.50 -9.18 8.07
N VAL A 24 9.30 -8.92 9.11
CA VAL A 24 9.09 -7.80 10.03
C VAL A 24 9.25 -6.47 9.28
N THR A 25 10.31 -6.34 8.48
CA THR A 25 10.59 -5.14 7.69
C THR A 25 9.49 -4.87 6.64
N GLU A 26 8.94 -5.92 6.04
CA GLU A 26 7.83 -5.86 5.07
C GLU A 26 6.47 -5.62 5.75
N GLY A 27 6.40 -5.65 7.09
CA GLY A 27 5.16 -5.51 7.85
C GLY A 27 4.26 -6.74 7.85
N ARG A 28 4.76 -7.89 7.41
CA ARG A 28 4.07 -9.20 7.44
C ARG A 28 4.02 -9.79 8.84
N ILE A 29 5.00 -9.47 9.67
CA ILE A 29 5.05 -9.83 11.09
C ILE A 29 4.98 -8.54 11.89
N ALA A 30 3.93 -8.43 12.70
CA ALA A 30 3.71 -7.33 13.62
C ALA A 30 3.94 -7.78 15.07
N ALA A 31 3.93 -6.83 16.00
CA ALA A 31 4.15 -7.09 17.43
C ALA A 31 3.23 -8.18 18.02
N HIS A 32 2.01 -8.27 17.53
CA HIS A 32 0.99 -9.24 17.96
C HIS A 32 1.01 -10.57 17.18
N SER A 33 1.88 -10.71 16.17
CA SER A 33 1.99 -11.96 15.41
C SER A 33 2.51 -13.10 16.27
N GLN A 34 1.87 -14.27 16.16
CA GLN A 34 2.30 -15.45 16.89
C GLN A 34 3.46 -16.15 16.17
N VAL A 35 4.56 -16.30 16.84
CA VAL A 35 5.78 -16.95 16.34
C VAL A 35 6.24 -18.03 17.31
N SER A 36 6.91 -19.06 16.79
CA SER A 36 7.50 -20.13 17.58
C SER A 36 8.82 -20.62 16.97
N ALA A 37 9.75 -21.07 17.78
CA ALA A 37 10.96 -21.74 17.32
C ALA A 37 10.71 -23.19 16.90
N GLU A 38 9.60 -23.77 17.32
CA GLU A 38 9.18 -25.14 17.02
C GLU A 38 7.76 -25.16 16.45
N ARG A 39 7.51 -26.07 15.50
CA ARG A 39 6.22 -26.17 14.81
C ARG A 39 5.02 -26.44 15.74
N ASP A 40 5.26 -27.28 16.75
CA ASP A 40 4.27 -27.71 17.73
C ASP A 40 4.62 -27.21 19.14
N GLY A 41 5.50 -26.21 19.23
CA GLY A 41 5.98 -25.61 20.48
C GLY A 41 5.03 -24.53 21.03
N GLU A 42 5.53 -23.83 22.04
CA GLU A 42 4.85 -22.71 22.66
C GLU A 42 4.83 -21.51 21.70
N TRP A 43 3.65 -20.92 21.50
CA TRP A 43 3.46 -19.75 20.64
C TRP A 43 3.48 -18.48 21.48
N SER A 44 4.43 -17.60 21.15
CA SER A 44 4.57 -16.29 21.80
C SER A 44 4.32 -15.16 20.81
N GLN A 45 3.93 -14.00 21.32
CA GLN A 45 3.86 -12.82 20.46
C GLN A 45 5.26 -12.39 20.05
N ALA A 46 5.40 -11.90 18.82
CA ALA A 46 6.68 -11.44 18.31
C ALA A 46 7.32 -10.37 19.19
N SER A 47 6.51 -9.51 19.82
CA SER A 47 6.97 -8.50 20.78
C SER A 47 7.59 -9.05 22.08
N GLU A 48 7.26 -10.30 22.44
CA GLU A 48 7.75 -10.93 23.68
C GLU A 48 9.11 -11.62 23.48
N ILE A 49 9.54 -11.78 22.24
CA ILE A 49 10.81 -12.41 21.87
C ILE A 49 11.82 -11.32 21.58
N SER A 50 12.95 -11.30 22.30
CA SER A 50 13.96 -10.24 22.22
C SER A 50 14.48 -9.98 20.81
N GLU A 51 14.71 -11.02 20.00
CA GLU A 51 15.16 -10.89 18.61
C GLU A 51 14.14 -10.15 17.75
N PHE A 52 12.87 -10.46 17.90
CA PHE A 52 11.79 -9.78 17.18
C PHE A 52 11.51 -8.40 17.74
N SER A 53 11.64 -8.21 19.05
CA SER A 53 11.49 -6.92 19.70
C SER A 53 12.50 -5.90 19.17
N GLU A 54 13.76 -6.31 18.98
CA GLU A 54 14.78 -5.48 18.34
C GLU A 54 14.43 -5.14 16.88
N TRP A 55 13.94 -6.10 16.11
CA TRP A 55 13.57 -5.89 14.72
C TRP A 55 12.30 -5.04 14.59
N LEU A 56 11.35 -5.22 15.48
CA LEU A 56 10.13 -4.43 15.57
C LEU A 56 10.44 -2.98 16.01
N GLY A 57 11.31 -2.79 16.99
CA GLY A 57 11.78 -1.47 17.40
C GLY A 57 12.51 -0.72 16.29
N ALA A 58 13.34 -1.41 15.52
CA ALA A 58 13.95 -0.86 14.32
C ALA A 58 12.91 -0.57 13.20
N SER A 59 11.75 -1.25 13.24
CA SER A 59 10.65 -1.05 12.29
C SER A 59 9.67 0.05 12.74
N GLU A 60 9.59 0.33 14.04
CA GLU A 60 8.82 1.47 14.60
C GLU A 60 9.50 2.82 14.32
N GLU A 61 10.81 2.82 14.09
CA GLU A 61 11.54 3.95 13.51
C GLU A 61 11.43 4.01 11.98
N ARG A 62 10.41 3.43 11.36
CA ARG A 62 10.09 3.87 10.01
C ARG A 62 9.84 5.37 10.10
N PRO A 63 10.67 6.20 9.46
CA PRO A 63 10.30 7.59 9.29
C PRO A 63 8.87 7.56 8.73
N LYS A 64 7.97 8.33 9.33
CA LYS A 64 6.69 8.66 8.67
C LYS A 64 7.03 8.84 7.22
N PRO A 65 6.37 8.14 6.27
CA PRO A 65 6.76 8.22 4.88
C PRO A 65 6.93 9.69 4.55
N GLU A 66 8.18 10.10 4.30
CA GLU A 66 8.46 11.47 3.91
C GLU A 66 7.50 11.76 2.79
N LYS A 67 6.69 12.80 2.93
CA LYS A 67 5.70 13.16 1.91
C LYS A 67 6.46 13.26 0.59
N ARG A 68 6.21 12.35 -0.30
CA ARG A 68 6.87 12.31 -1.60
C ARG A 68 6.42 13.51 -2.40
N VAL A 69 7.35 14.43 -2.62
CA VAL A 69 7.11 15.64 -3.38
C VAL A 69 7.61 15.42 -4.79
N THR A 70 6.75 15.58 -5.77
CA THR A 70 7.17 15.59 -7.17
C THR A 70 7.87 16.92 -7.46
N PRO A 71 9.14 16.93 -7.90
CA PRO A 71 9.85 18.15 -8.17
C PRO A 71 9.09 19.07 -9.14
N GLY A 72 8.87 20.32 -8.75
CA GLY A 72 8.16 21.31 -9.56
C GLY A 72 6.62 21.19 -9.53
N ALA A 73 6.05 20.18 -8.87
CA ALA A 73 4.61 20.05 -8.73
C ALA A 73 4.08 21.00 -7.63
N ARG A 74 3.00 21.71 -7.93
CA ARG A 74 2.25 22.48 -6.93
C ARG A 74 1.21 21.58 -6.27
N PRO A 75 0.81 21.85 -5.00
CA PRO A 75 -0.27 21.12 -4.38
C PRO A 75 -1.54 21.20 -5.24
N ALA A 76 -2.07 20.04 -5.58
CA ALA A 76 -3.26 19.87 -6.41
C ALA A 76 -4.26 18.94 -5.71
N ASN A 77 -5.52 19.00 -6.14
CA ASN A 77 -6.59 18.16 -5.63
C ASN A 77 -6.85 17.01 -6.61
N PHE A 78 -6.93 15.80 -6.07
CA PHE A 78 -7.19 14.60 -6.84
C PHE A 78 -8.40 13.85 -6.30
N VAL A 79 -9.16 13.26 -7.22
CA VAL A 79 -10.16 12.25 -6.91
C VAL A 79 -9.57 10.90 -7.30
N ILE A 80 -9.48 9.99 -6.34
CA ILE A 80 -8.94 8.65 -6.53
C ILE A 80 -10.09 7.66 -6.41
N ILE A 81 -10.31 6.88 -7.45
CA ILE A 81 -11.31 5.81 -7.48
C ILE A 81 -10.57 4.51 -7.76
N ALA A 82 -10.67 3.53 -6.87
CA ALA A 82 -9.99 2.27 -7.02
C ALA A 82 -10.88 1.09 -6.63
N GLU A 83 -10.95 0.08 -7.48
CA GLU A 83 -11.48 -1.23 -7.13
C GLU A 83 -10.30 -2.12 -6.73
N LEU A 84 -10.21 -2.43 -5.44
CA LEU A 84 -9.08 -3.12 -4.83
C LEU A 84 -9.50 -4.47 -4.24
N GLN A 85 -8.61 -5.46 -4.34
CA GLN A 85 -8.74 -6.67 -3.55
C GLN A 85 -8.52 -6.35 -2.06
N PRO A 86 -9.20 -7.06 -1.14
CA PRO A 86 -9.17 -6.75 0.30
C PRO A 86 -7.78 -6.77 0.93
N ASP A 87 -6.88 -7.60 0.41
CA ASP A 87 -5.51 -7.76 0.89
C ASP A 87 -4.60 -6.57 0.57
N ILE A 88 -4.93 -5.79 -0.46
CA ILE A 88 -4.11 -4.64 -0.91
C ILE A 88 -4.64 -3.29 -0.37
N ALA A 89 -5.87 -3.24 0.08
CA ALA A 89 -6.54 -1.98 0.44
C ALA A 89 -5.77 -1.16 1.51
N ALA A 90 -5.20 -1.84 2.51
CA ALA A 90 -4.41 -1.17 3.56
C ALA A 90 -3.07 -0.64 3.03
N GLU A 91 -2.39 -1.42 2.18
CA GLU A 91 -1.13 -1.02 1.55
C GLU A 91 -1.35 0.15 0.59
N PHE A 92 -2.41 0.09 -0.21
CA PHE A 92 -2.81 1.16 -1.12
C PHE A 92 -3.06 2.48 -0.39
N LYS A 93 -3.82 2.44 0.71
CA LYS A 93 -4.09 3.62 1.54
C LYS A 93 -2.79 4.20 2.11
N THR A 94 -1.89 3.35 2.60
CA THR A 94 -0.59 3.76 3.12
C THR A 94 0.28 4.41 2.04
N ALA A 95 0.34 3.82 0.86
CA ALA A 95 1.07 4.36 -0.28
C ALA A 95 0.48 5.71 -0.73
N LEU A 96 -0.85 5.81 -0.79
CA LEU A 96 -1.54 7.05 -1.18
C LEU A 96 -1.24 8.20 -0.21
N SER A 97 -1.20 7.93 1.10
CA SER A 97 -0.91 8.93 2.14
C SER A 97 0.50 9.50 2.08
N ALA A 98 1.43 8.83 1.40
CA ALA A 98 2.80 9.33 1.19
C ALA A 98 2.84 10.56 0.25
N TYR A 99 1.81 10.76 -0.57
CA TYR A 99 1.76 11.86 -1.56
C TYR A 99 1.01 13.10 -1.10
N GLY A 100 0.33 13.04 0.02
CA GLY A 100 -0.40 14.19 0.54
C GLY A 100 -1.42 13.85 1.62
N ASP A 101 -2.30 14.78 1.87
CA ASP A 101 -3.40 14.59 2.80
C ASP A 101 -4.54 13.88 2.08
N ILE A 102 -5.05 12.81 2.68
CA ILE A 102 -6.11 11.96 2.10
C ILE A 102 -7.36 12.00 2.97
N GLU A 103 -8.52 12.00 2.30
CA GLU A 103 -9.84 11.87 2.92
C GLU A 103 -10.63 10.76 2.23
N PRO A 104 -10.99 9.68 2.94
CA PRO A 104 -11.83 8.63 2.37
C PRO A 104 -13.28 9.14 2.25
N ILE A 105 -13.87 9.05 1.05
CA ILE A 105 -15.25 9.45 0.77
C ILE A 105 -16.17 8.25 0.76
N THR A 106 -15.75 7.18 0.11
CA THR A 106 -16.43 5.88 0.10
C THR A 106 -15.40 4.76 0.28
N ALA A 107 -15.85 3.51 0.30
CA ALA A 107 -14.95 2.36 0.35
C ALA A 107 -13.93 2.32 -0.81
N ASN A 108 -14.30 2.90 -1.97
CA ASN A 108 -13.53 2.85 -3.20
C ASN A 108 -13.07 4.24 -3.70
N THR A 109 -13.32 5.30 -2.93
CA THR A 109 -13.05 6.68 -3.37
C THR A 109 -12.37 7.48 -2.27
N TRP A 110 -11.30 8.16 -2.63
CA TRP A 110 -10.54 9.07 -1.77
C TRP A 110 -10.34 10.42 -2.44
N LEU A 111 -10.30 11.45 -1.65
CA LEU A 111 -9.73 12.73 -2.05
C LEU A 111 -8.27 12.79 -1.58
N LEU A 112 -7.40 13.35 -2.40
CA LEU A 112 -6.01 13.58 -2.07
C LEU A 112 -5.63 15.01 -2.42
N ARG A 113 -4.93 15.68 -1.51
CA ARG A 113 -4.31 16.98 -1.77
C ARG A 113 -2.81 16.89 -1.51
N GLY A 114 -2.02 17.12 -2.56
CA GLY A 114 -0.57 17.05 -2.41
C GLY A 114 0.21 17.54 -3.64
N PRO A 115 1.52 17.76 -3.46
CA PRO A 115 2.42 18.23 -4.52
C PRO A 115 2.87 17.08 -5.42
N THR A 116 1.94 16.57 -6.21
CA THR A 116 2.15 15.45 -7.14
C THR A 116 1.34 15.64 -8.42
N THR A 117 1.39 14.68 -9.32
CA THR A 117 0.60 14.66 -10.56
C THR A 117 -0.17 13.35 -10.70
N SER A 118 -1.25 13.36 -11.48
CA SER A 118 -2.02 12.15 -11.76
C SER A 118 -1.18 11.05 -12.42
N ALA A 119 -0.23 11.42 -13.28
CA ALA A 119 0.68 10.48 -13.93
C ALA A 119 1.64 9.81 -12.95
N VAL A 120 2.23 10.58 -12.02
CA VAL A 120 3.11 10.04 -10.97
C VAL A 120 2.33 9.12 -10.05
N LEU A 121 1.16 9.54 -9.57
CA LEU A 121 0.31 8.72 -8.72
C LEU A 121 -0.06 7.39 -9.40
N ARG A 122 -0.50 7.44 -10.67
CA ARG A 122 -0.81 6.23 -11.44
C ARG A 122 0.39 5.30 -11.56
N ASN A 123 1.57 5.83 -11.90
CA ASN A 123 2.77 5.03 -12.06
C ASN A 123 3.18 4.34 -10.75
N GLU A 124 3.23 5.08 -9.67
CA GLU A 124 3.68 4.57 -8.38
C GLU A 124 2.67 3.59 -7.76
N LEU A 125 1.38 3.93 -7.80
CA LEU A 125 0.34 3.07 -7.25
C LEU A 125 0.14 1.79 -8.08
N SER A 126 0.39 1.82 -9.39
CA SER A 126 0.27 0.63 -10.23
C SER A 126 1.25 -0.49 -9.86
N HIS A 127 2.36 -0.18 -9.17
CA HIS A 127 3.31 -1.21 -8.72
C HIS A 127 2.77 -2.12 -7.63
N ILE A 128 1.78 -1.66 -6.87
CA ILE A 128 1.15 -2.45 -5.80
C ILE A 128 -0.18 -3.07 -6.24
N LEU A 129 -0.70 -2.71 -7.40
CA LEU A 129 -1.97 -3.20 -7.92
C LEU A 129 -1.79 -4.53 -8.66
N GLY A 130 -2.72 -5.46 -8.44
CA GLY A 130 -2.78 -6.73 -9.12
C GLY A 130 -3.57 -6.68 -10.44
N ARG A 131 -3.79 -7.85 -11.03
CA ARG A 131 -4.48 -7.99 -12.32
C ARG A 131 -5.95 -7.62 -12.28
N ASP A 132 -6.58 -7.79 -11.13
CA ASP A 132 -8.01 -7.57 -10.93
C ASP A 132 -8.30 -6.20 -10.31
N ASP A 133 -7.26 -5.49 -9.89
CA ASP A 133 -7.39 -4.14 -9.34
C ASP A 133 -7.51 -3.10 -10.45
N LYS A 134 -8.31 -2.06 -10.19
CA LYS A 134 -8.53 -0.95 -11.11
C LYS A 134 -8.28 0.37 -10.43
N LEU A 135 -7.78 1.34 -11.16
CA LEU A 135 -7.46 2.68 -10.64
C LEU A 135 -7.83 3.75 -11.66
N LEU A 136 -8.54 4.76 -11.19
CA LEU A 136 -8.81 6.00 -11.91
C LEU A 136 -8.42 7.18 -11.03
N ILE A 137 -7.60 8.08 -11.54
CA ILE A 137 -7.17 9.30 -10.87
C ILE A 137 -7.58 10.49 -11.71
N ILE A 138 -8.32 11.40 -11.12
CA ILE A 138 -8.75 12.66 -11.72
C ILE A 138 -8.03 13.79 -10.99
N ASP A 139 -7.25 14.57 -11.73
CA ASP A 139 -6.67 15.83 -11.27
C ASP A 139 -7.72 16.93 -11.43
N ALA A 140 -8.41 17.23 -10.34
CA ALA A 140 -9.47 18.22 -10.31
C ALA A 140 -8.95 19.67 -10.37
N SER A 141 -7.65 19.87 -10.21
CA SER A 141 -7.01 21.20 -10.30
C SER A 141 -6.54 21.57 -11.71
N HIS A 142 -6.22 20.55 -12.54
CA HIS A 142 -5.58 20.76 -13.85
C HIS A 142 -6.31 20.06 -15.02
N ASP A 143 -7.51 19.57 -14.81
CA ASP A 143 -8.32 18.86 -15.81
C ASP A 143 -7.56 17.71 -16.49
N ARG A 144 -6.97 16.82 -15.68
CA ARG A 144 -6.22 15.66 -16.15
C ARG A 144 -6.72 14.38 -15.50
N ALA A 145 -6.63 13.28 -16.24
CA ALA A 145 -6.94 11.97 -15.71
C ALA A 145 -5.81 10.99 -16.03
N ALA A 146 -5.62 10.01 -15.15
CA ALA A 146 -4.74 8.88 -15.36
C ALA A 146 -5.40 7.63 -14.76
N TRP A 147 -5.22 6.49 -15.39
CA TRP A 147 -5.90 5.26 -14.95
C TRP A 147 -5.04 4.02 -15.21
N PHE A 148 -5.43 2.94 -14.56
CA PHE A 148 -4.84 1.63 -14.68
C PHE A 148 -5.93 0.57 -14.72
N ASN A 149 -5.88 -0.33 -15.69
CA ASN A 149 -6.68 -1.55 -15.78
C ASN A 149 -8.22 -1.38 -15.76
N LEU A 150 -8.74 -0.29 -16.30
CA LEU A 150 -10.20 -0.06 -16.41
C LEU A 150 -10.87 -0.88 -17.53
N GLY A 151 -10.08 -1.56 -18.37
CA GLY A 151 -10.56 -2.28 -19.53
C GLY A 151 -10.57 -1.41 -20.80
N ARG A 152 -10.62 -2.09 -21.96
CA ARG A 152 -10.46 -1.45 -23.27
C ARG A 152 -11.54 -0.42 -23.58
N GLU A 153 -12.78 -0.74 -23.26
CA GLU A 153 -13.94 0.12 -23.54
C GLU A 153 -13.87 1.40 -22.70
N ALA A 154 -13.61 1.28 -21.38
CA ALA A 154 -13.49 2.44 -20.51
C ALA A 154 -12.28 3.32 -20.89
N ASP A 155 -11.13 2.71 -21.25
CA ASP A 155 -9.96 3.44 -21.74
C ASP A 155 -10.28 4.29 -22.96
N GLN A 156 -10.97 3.72 -23.94
CA GLN A 156 -11.38 4.43 -25.16
C GLN A 156 -12.36 5.56 -24.85
N ASN A 157 -13.39 5.30 -24.06
CA ASN A 157 -14.41 6.27 -23.70
C ASN A 157 -13.85 7.47 -22.93
N ILE A 158 -12.92 7.22 -21.99
CA ILE A 158 -12.28 8.29 -21.22
C ILE A 158 -11.41 9.16 -22.13
N ARG A 159 -10.64 8.59 -23.04
CA ARG A 159 -9.82 9.34 -24.00
C ARG A 159 -10.66 10.20 -24.91
N GLU A 160 -11.76 9.68 -25.43
CA GLU A 160 -12.69 10.43 -26.28
C GLU A 160 -13.38 11.56 -25.51
N LEU A 161 -13.80 11.31 -24.28
CA LEU A 161 -14.42 12.31 -23.43
C LEU A 161 -13.47 13.48 -23.11
N TRP A 162 -12.23 13.16 -22.70
CA TRP A 162 -11.22 14.19 -22.37
C TRP A 162 -10.73 14.95 -23.60
N SER A 163 -10.69 14.33 -24.79
CA SER A 163 -10.28 15.02 -26.01
C SER A 163 -11.31 16.02 -26.54
N ARG A 164 -12.58 15.90 -26.12
CA ARG A 164 -13.65 16.85 -26.52
C ARG A 164 -13.70 18.12 -25.67
N ALA A 165 -12.93 18.16 -24.58
CA ALA A 165 -12.91 19.29 -23.65
C ALA A 165 -12.00 20.45 -24.06
N HIS A 166 -11.40 20.39 -25.29
CA HIS A 166 -10.53 21.44 -25.84
C HIS A 166 -10.96 21.86 -27.23
#